data_9c0dbb4c8d2b6bd1a91a69789138553a
#
_entry.id   9c0dbb4c8d2b6bd1a91a69789138553a
#
_cell.length_a   1.000
_cell.length_b   1.000
_cell.length_c   1.000
_cell.angle_alpha   90.00
_cell.angle_beta   90.00
_cell.angle_gamma   90.00
#
_symmetry.space_group_name_H-M   'P 1'
#
loop_
_entity.id
_entity.type
_entity.pdbx_description
1 polymer ?
#
loop_
_entity_poly.entity_id
_entity_poly.type
_entity_poly.pdbx_seq_one_letter_code
_entity_poly.pdbx_strand_id
1 'polypeptide(L)'
;MPELDRDTALDWIERWDRQQEESLPDREDRFTALIDAVEEGTGRPDPLVLDLGCGPGSLAVRLLDRLPRAPVSGSDADPVSLALGRAAYSGRPGLRLVDLDMREPGWSARLNLARPADAAVSTTALHWLPEHDLRAMYAELATVLGPGGLLLDGDHFTLDVKESPTLARLDLALRQREDQRRFPAGHSESWSAWWEAAAADPLLSGHVAERARRRVDAGHHGTESTQLATHVEALIQAGFAEVGTLWQRGDNRLLCAVLPAEYPSR
;
A
#
# COMPACT_ATOMS: atom_id res chain seq x y z
N MET A 1 5.93 9.71 -27.22
CA MET A 1 6.79 8.72 -26.57
C MET A 1 6.48 7.38 -27.19
N PRO A 2 7.45 6.45 -27.33
CA PRO A 2 7.13 5.08 -27.72
C PRO A 2 6.11 4.51 -26.72
N GLU A 3 5.17 3.73 -27.21
CA GLU A 3 4.09 3.17 -26.38
C GLU A 3 4.64 2.00 -25.58
N LEU A 4 4.35 1.99 -24.29
CA LEU A 4 4.72 0.89 -23.38
C LEU A 4 3.73 -0.27 -23.62
N ASP A 5 4.20 -1.35 -24.25
CA ASP A 5 3.38 -2.54 -24.47
C ASP A 5 3.18 -3.35 -23.21
N ARG A 6 2.20 -4.27 -23.26
CA ARG A 6 1.79 -5.08 -22.13
C ARG A 6 2.89 -5.99 -21.61
N ASP A 7 3.61 -6.65 -22.50
CA ASP A 7 4.59 -7.67 -22.12
C ASP A 7 5.82 -6.99 -21.47
N THR A 8 6.30 -5.90 -22.06
CA THR A 8 7.35 -5.06 -21.46
C THR A 8 6.93 -4.53 -20.08
N ALA A 9 5.69 -4.08 -19.92
CA ALA A 9 5.19 -3.61 -18.62
C ALA A 9 5.14 -4.73 -17.58
N LEU A 10 4.73 -5.94 -17.97
CA LEU A 10 4.72 -7.11 -17.07
C LEU A 10 6.13 -7.50 -16.63
N ASP A 11 7.13 -7.46 -17.54
CA ASP A 11 8.54 -7.73 -17.20
C ASP A 11 9.06 -6.74 -16.15
N TRP A 12 8.72 -5.45 -16.29
CA TRP A 12 9.09 -4.44 -15.31
C TRP A 12 8.38 -4.64 -13.96
N ILE A 13 7.11 -5.04 -13.97
CA ILE A 13 6.35 -5.34 -12.74
C ILE A 13 6.90 -6.60 -12.07
N GLU A 14 7.28 -7.63 -12.82
CA GLU A 14 7.90 -8.82 -12.23
C GLU A 14 9.24 -8.49 -11.53
N ARG A 15 10.08 -7.64 -12.15
CA ARG A 15 11.30 -7.15 -11.50
C ARG A 15 10.99 -6.36 -10.23
N TRP A 16 9.97 -5.47 -10.28
CA TRP A 16 9.48 -4.74 -9.12
C TRP A 16 9.02 -5.67 -8.01
N ASP A 17 8.15 -6.63 -8.31
CA ASP A 17 7.62 -7.57 -7.33
C ASP A 17 8.74 -8.39 -6.69
N ARG A 18 9.72 -8.85 -7.47
CA ARG A 18 10.88 -9.57 -6.96
C ARG A 18 11.74 -8.71 -6.02
N GLN A 19 12.03 -7.49 -6.40
CA GLN A 19 12.80 -6.55 -5.56
C GLN A 19 12.03 -6.23 -4.26
N GLN A 20 10.71 -6.09 -4.34
CA GLN A 20 9.86 -5.88 -3.17
C GLN A 20 9.83 -7.11 -2.24
N GLU A 21 9.75 -8.32 -2.77
CA GLU A 21 9.78 -9.56 -1.97
C GLU A 21 11.13 -9.76 -1.27
N GLU A 22 12.24 -9.39 -1.92
CA GLU A 22 13.56 -9.43 -1.31
C GLU A 22 13.72 -8.40 -0.19
N SER A 23 13.15 -7.21 -0.35
CA SER A 23 13.18 -6.14 0.66
C SER A 23 12.18 -6.38 1.80
N LEU A 24 11.10 -7.10 1.51
CA LEU A 24 9.96 -7.38 2.37
C LEU A 24 9.63 -8.86 2.32
N PRO A 25 10.46 -9.71 2.92
CA PRO A 25 10.21 -11.14 2.98
C PRO A 25 8.82 -11.42 3.57
N ASP A 26 8.15 -12.43 3.00
CA ASP A 26 6.76 -12.81 3.33
C ASP A 26 5.68 -11.83 2.83
N ARG A 27 6.00 -11.06 1.79
CA ARG A 27 5.04 -10.15 1.15
C ARG A 27 3.81 -10.88 0.62
N GLU A 28 3.98 -12.05 0.01
CA GLU A 28 2.85 -12.86 -0.50
C GLU A 28 2.00 -13.45 0.65
N ASP A 29 2.61 -13.88 1.77
CA ASP A 29 1.88 -14.33 2.96
C ASP A 29 1.04 -13.18 3.55
N ARG A 30 1.62 -11.97 3.60
CA ARG A 30 0.90 -10.76 4.03
C ARG A 30 -0.24 -10.41 3.09
N PHE A 31 -0.04 -10.51 1.77
CA PHE A 31 -1.10 -10.30 0.78
C PHE A 31 -2.23 -11.31 0.96
N THR A 32 -1.90 -12.57 1.19
CA THR A 32 -2.89 -13.62 1.48
C THR A 32 -3.71 -13.27 2.70
N ALA A 33 -3.06 -12.93 3.82
CA ALA A 33 -3.74 -12.54 5.05
C ALA A 33 -4.61 -11.29 4.88
N LEU A 34 -4.14 -10.31 4.10
CA LEU A 34 -4.88 -9.10 3.78
C LEU A 34 -6.13 -9.40 2.95
N ILE A 35 -6.00 -10.22 1.90
CA ILE A 35 -7.12 -10.58 1.02
C ILE A 35 -8.16 -11.41 1.78
N ASP A 36 -7.71 -12.38 2.60
CA ASP A 36 -8.58 -13.16 3.48
C ASP A 36 -9.36 -12.24 4.45
N ALA A 37 -8.70 -11.22 5.01
CA ALA A 37 -9.35 -10.24 5.88
C ALA A 37 -10.37 -9.35 5.14
N VAL A 38 -10.12 -9.00 3.87
CA VAL A 38 -11.12 -8.30 3.05
C VAL A 38 -12.33 -9.20 2.79
N GLU A 39 -12.10 -10.46 2.41
CA GLU A 39 -13.16 -11.44 2.10
C GLU A 39 -14.04 -11.69 3.32
N GLU A 40 -13.45 -12.05 4.45
CA GLU A 40 -14.17 -12.35 5.69
C GLU A 40 -14.79 -11.09 6.32
N GLY A 41 -14.04 -9.99 6.37
CA GLY A 41 -14.47 -8.78 7.06
C GLY A 41 -15.60 -8.04 6.34
N THR A 42 -15.64 -8.08 5.01
CA THR A 42 -16.73 -7.46 4.26
C THR A 42 -17.94 -8.38 4.12
N GLY A 43 -17.75 -9.70 4.16
CA GLY A 43 -18.81 -10.71 3.99
C GLY A 43 -19.58 -10.59 2.66
N ARG A 44 -18.99 -9.94 1.66
CA ARG A 44 -19.63 -9.66 0.36
C ARG A 44 -18.89 -10.32 -0.78
N PRO A 45 -19.61 -10.79 -1.79
CA PRO A 45 -18.99 -11.33 -2.99
C PRO A 45 -18.46 -10.26 -3.95
N ASP A 46 -18.84 -8.99 -3.74
CA ASP A 46 -18.56 -7.83 -4.59
C ASP A 46 -18.13 -6.59 -3.78
N PRO A 47 -17.18 -6.72 -2.83
CA PRO A 47 -16.75 -5.59 -2.04
C PRO A 47 -16.10 -4.52 -2.91
N LEU A 48 -16.44 -3.25 -2.71
CA LEU A 48 -15.73 -2.13 -3.31
C LEU A 48 -14.47 -1.87 -2.50
N VAL A 49 -13.31 -2.09 -3.10
CA VAL A 49 -12.02 -2.00 -2.44
C VAL A 49 -11.21 -0.82 -2.99
N LEU A 50 -10.61 -0.04 -2.10
CA LEU A 50 -9.63 0.99 -2.43
C LEU A 50 -8.23 0.41 -2.17
N ASP A 51 -7.32 0.48 -3.15
CA ASP A 51 -5.89 0.14 -2.97
C ASP A 51 -5.10 1.45 -2.96
N LEU A 52 -4.68 1.87 -1.76
CA LEU A 52 -4.07 3.17 -1.48
C LEU A 52 -2.54 3.08 -1.59
N GLY A 53 -1.94 3.80 -2.53
CA GLY A 53 -0.55 3.64 -2.90
C GLY A 53 -0.32 2.31 -3.62
N CYS A 54 -1.16 2.04 -4.61
CA CYS A 54 -1.23 0.73 -5.27
C CYS A 54 0.04 0.34 -6.06
N GLY A 55 0.97 1.28 -6.24
CA GLY A 55 2.11 1.06 -7.11
C GLY A 55 1.66 0.67 -8.53
N PRO A 56 2.29 -0.35 -9.14
CA PRO A 56 1.87 -0.85 -10.44
C PRO A 56 0.61 -1.74 -10.39
N GLY A 57 -0.04 -1.90 -9.22
CA GLY A 57 -1.27 -2.66 -9.07
C GLY A 57 -1.09 -4.12 -8.65
N SER A 58 0.05 -4.48 -8.10
CA SER A 58 0.37 -5.88 -7.73
C SER A 58 -0.62 -6.48 -6.74
N LEU A 59 -1.04 -5.74 -5.70
CA LEU A 59 -2.06 -6.19 -4.75
C LEU A 59 -3.45 -6.16 -5.38
N ALA A 60 -3.78 -5.09 -6.11
CA ALA A 60 -5.09 -4.94 -6.77
C ALA A 60 -5.42 -6.12 -7.70
N VAL A 61 -4.43 -6.62 -8.45
CA VAL A 61 -4.63 -7.77 -9.35
C VAL A 61 -4.86 -9.06 -8.57
N ARG A 62 -4.11 -9.30 -7.49
CA ARG A 62 -4.30 -10.47 -6.61
C ARG A 62 -5.65 -10.46 -5.91
N LEU A 63 -6.14 -9.27 -5.51
CA LEU A 63 -7.51 -9.09 -5.02
C LEU A 63 -8.54 -9.52 -6.07
N LEU A 64 -8.39 -9.08 -7.31
CA LEU A 64 -9.28 -9.43 -8.41
C LEU A 64 -9.20 -10.90 -8.85
N ASP A 65 -8.05 -11.55 -8.67
CA ASP A 65 -7.91 -12.99 -8.94
C ASP A 65 -8.68 -13.81 -7.90
N ARG A 66 -8.69 -13.37 -6.63
CA ARG A 66 -9.43 -14.04 -5.55
C ARG A 66 -10.90 -13.62 -5.50
N LEU A 67 -11.20 -12.34 -5.72
CA LEU A 67 -12.52 -11.74 -5.66
C LEU A 67 -12.90 -11.11 -7.01
N PRO A 68 -13.21 -11.91 -8.04
CA PRO A 68 -13.34 -11.43 -9.44
C PRO A 68 -14.53 -10.49 -9.68
N ARG A 69 -15.43 -10.34 -8.70
CA ARG A 69 -16.57 -9.40 -8.75
C ARG A 69 -16.31 -8.11 -7.95
N ALA A 70 -15.23 -8.04 -7.20
CA ALA A 70 -14.87 -6.85 -6.43
C ALA A 70 -14.43 -5.72 -7.37
N PRO A 71 -15.08 -4.54 -7.40
CA PRO A 71 -14.48 -3.37 -8.01
C PRO A 71 -13.28 -2.92 -7.17
N VAL A 72 -12.09 -2.82 -7.77
CA VAL A 72 -10.88 -2.32 -7.12
C VAL A 72 -10.47 -1.01 -7.75
N SER A 73 -10.38 0.05 -6.93
CA SER A 73 -9.85 1.35 -7.33
C SER A 73 -8.48 1.54 -6.70
N GLY A 74 -7.43 1.27 -7.48
CA GLY A 74 -6.05 1.56 -7.08
C GLY A 74 -5.71 3.03 -7.32
N SER A 75 -5.07 3.67 -6.35
CA SER A 75 -4.60 5.05 -6.45
C SER A 75 -3.12 5.15 -6.11
N ASP A 76 -2.40 5.94 -6.89
CA ASP A 76 -0.99 6.24 -6.66
C ASP A 76 -0.63 7.61 -7.22
N ALA A 77 0.39 8.26 -6.66
CA ALA A 77 0.94 9.51 -7.15
C ALA A 77 2.11 9.30 -8.13
N ASP A 78 2.65 8.08 -8.19
CA ASP A 78 3.84 7.75 -8.98
C ASP A 78 3.48 7.47 -10.45
N PRO A 79 3.92 8.33 -11.39
CA PRO A 79 3.58 8.17 -12.80
C PRO A 79 4.25 6.97 -13.46
N VAL A 80 5.39 6.47 -12.93
CA VAL A 80 6.06 5.26 -13.45
C VAL A 80 5.21 4.03 -13.11
N SER A 81 4.87 3.88 -11.84
CA SER A 81 4.04 2.78 -11.34
C SER A 81 2.70 2.72 -12.08
N LEU A 82 2.02 3.87 -12.21
CA LEU A 82 0.74 3.94 -12.92
C LEU A 82 0.87 3.64 -14.41
N ALA A 83 1.95 4.07 -15.06
CA ALA A 83 2.17 3.76 -16.48
C ALA A 83 2.34 2.25 -16.68
N LEU A 84 3.16 1.60 -15.84
CA LEU A 84 3.34 0.15 -15.85
C LEU A 84 2.02 -0.58 -15.62
N GLY A 85 1.29 -0.25 -14.56
CA GLY A 85 0.02 -0.89 -14.23
C GLY A 85 -1.04 -0.72 -15.30
N ARG A 86 -1.16 0.48 -15.90
CA ARG A 86 -2.11 0.75 -16.98
C ARG A 86 -1.77 -0.03 -18.25
N ALA A 87 -0.49 -0.17 -18.60
CA ALA A 87 -0.08 -0.94 -19.76
C ALA A 87 -0.27 -2.46 -19.53
N ALA A 88 0.19 -2.97 -18.38
CA ALA A 88 0.13 -4.38 -18.05
C ALA A 88 -1.30 -4.91 -17.90
N TYR A 89 -2.17 -4.12 -17.26
CA TYR A 89 -3.52 -4.54 -16.88
C TYR A 89 -4.63 -3.83 -17.66
N SER A 90 -4.31 -3.29 -18.84
CA SER A 90 -5.29 -2.68 -19.73
C SER A 90 -6.45 -3.64 -20.00
N GLY A 91 -7.68 -3.16 -19.75
CA GLY A 91 -8.89 -3.97 -19.95
C GLY A 91 -9.16 -5.03 -18.87
N ARG A 92 -8.40 -5.07 -17.77
CA ARG A 92 -8.72 -5.96 -16.63
C ARG A 92 -10.07 -5.57 -16.03
N PRO A 93 -11.10 -6.43 -16.09
CA PRO A 93 -12.41 -6.12 -15.53
C PRO A 93 -12.31 -5.84 -14.03
N GLY A 94 -13.02 -4.82 -13.56
CA GLY A 94 -13.05 -4.46 -12.14
C GLY A 94 -11.86 -3.61 -11.66
N LEU A 95 -10.78 -3.48 -12.43
CA LEU A 95 -9.63 -2.65 -12.06
C LEU A 95 -9.74 -1.23 -12.61
N ARG A 96 -9.54 -0.24 -11.76
CA ARG A 96 -9.35 1.15 -12.14
C ARG A 96 -8.11 1.72 -11.44
N LEU A 97 -7.15 2.29 -12.19
CA LEU A 97 -5.96 2.93 -11.66
C LEU A 97 -6.10 4.46 -11.79
N VAL A 98 -6.04 5.15 -10.66
CA VAL A 98 -6.26 6.59 -10.53
C VAL A 98 -4.95 7.28 -10.17
N ASP A 99 -4.60 8.30 -10.96
CA ASP A 99 -3.49 9.21 -10.65
C ASP A 99 -3.95 10.18 -9.55
N LEU A 100 -3.44 9.98 -8.33
CA LEU A 100 -3.94 10.69 -7.16
C LEU A 100 -2.87 10.73 -6.07
N ASP A 101 -2.64 11.94 -5.54
CA ASP A 101 -1.81 12.16 -4.36
C ASP A 101 -2.69 12.29 -3.11
N MET A 102 -2.55 11.38 -2.18
CA MET A 102 -3.30 11.36 -0.91
C MET A 102 -2.90 12.48 0.06
N ARG A 103 -1.83 13.25 -0.24
CA ARG A 103 -1.45 14.46 0.51
C ARG A 103 -2.32 15.67 0.13
N GLU A 104 -3.00 15.62 -1.02
CA GLU A 104 -3.87 16.70 -1.47
C GLU A 104 -5.21 16.65 -0.74
N PRO A 105 -5.65 17.73 -0.06
CA PRO A 105 -6.96 17.78 0.57
C PRO A 105 -8.08 17.53 -0.45
N GLY A 106 -9.07 16.71 -0.07
CA GLY A 106 -10.16 16.35 -0.97
C GLY A 106 -9.80 15.26 -1.99
N TRP A 107 -8.71 14.53 -1.76
CA TRP A 107 -8.26 13.45 -2.63
C TRP A 107 -9.35 12.38 -2.85
N SER A 108 -10.13 12.09 -1.82
CA SER A 108 -11.15 11.04 -1.86
C SER A 108 -12.27 11.34 -2.89
N ALA A 109 -12.60 12.62 -3.12
CA ALA A 109 -13.60 13.01 -4.12
C ALA A 109 -13.14 12.65 -5.55
N ARG A 110 -11.83 12.62 -5.81
CA ARG A 110 -11.26 12.23 -7.11
C ARG A 110 -11.39 10.74 -7.40
N LEU A 111 -11.64 9.92 -6.38
CA LEU A 111 -11.95 8.51 -6.57
C LEU A 111 -13.29 8.30 -7.28
N ASN A 112 -14.19 9.28 -7.23
CA ASN A 112 -15.50 9.23 -7.89
C ASN A 112 -16.21 7.87 -7.67
N LEU A 113 -16.38 7.52 -6.40
CA LEU A 113 -16.99 6.26 -5.98
C LEU A 113 -18.49 6.27 -6.21
N ALA A 114 -19.05 5.17 -6.71
CA ALA A 114 -20.50 5.01 -6.90
C ALA A 114 -21.24 4.80 -5.58
N ARG A 115 -20.56 4.33 -4.55
CA ARG A 115 -21.05 4.10 -3.18
C ARG A 115 -19.87 4.16 -2.20
N PRO A 116 -20.12 4.25 -0.87
CA PRO A 116 -19.04 4.09 0.10
C PRO A 116 -18.28 2.78 -0.11
N ALA A 117 -16.96 2.80 0.10
CA ALA A 117 -16.13 1.61 -0.02
C ALA A 117 -16.34 0.68 1.17
N ASP A 118 -16.23 -0.62 0.93
CA ASP A 118 -16.34 -1.64 1.98
C ASP A 118 -14.99 -1.86 2.68
N ALA A 119 -13.89 -1.71 1.92
CA ALA A 119 -12.54 -1.82 2.45
C ALA A 119 -11.58 -0.87 1.74
N ALA A 120 -10.58 -0.41 2.47
CA ALA A 120 -9.35 0.18 1.94
C ALA A 120 -8.18 -0.73 2.31
N VAL A 121 -7.27 -0.92 1.38
CA VAL A 121 -6.04 -1.68 1.59
C VAL A 121 -4.86 -0.81 1.22
N SER A 122 -3.72 -1.05 1.86
CA SER A 122 -2.45 -0.44 1.52
C SER A 122 -1.31 -1.42 1.80
N THR A 123 -0.24 -1.34 1.05
CA THR A 123 0.96 -2.11 1.34
C THR A 123 2.21 -1.31 1.00
N THR A 124 3.07 -1.12 2.02
CA THR A 124 4.36 -0.40 1.87
C THR A 124 4.25 0.96 1.17
N ALA A 125 3.20 1.70 1.49
CA ALA A 125 2.92 2.98 0.86
C ALA A 125 2.68 4.10 1.87
N LEU A 126 1.97 3.86 2.97
CA LEU A 126 1.59 4.92 3.89
C LEU A 126 2.76 5.46 4.71
N HIS A 127 3.85 4.70 4.84
CA HIS A 127 5.09 5.18 5.46
C HIS A 127 5.78 6.33 4.70
N TRP A 128 5.40 6.58 3.45
CA TRP A 128 5.86 7.73 2.67
C TRP A 128 5.21 9.04 3.09
N LEU A 129 4.10 9.00 3.83
CA LEU A 129 3.39 10.18 4.27
C LEU A 129 4.01 10.73 5.56
N PRO A 130 4.34 12.03 5.63
CA PRO A 130 4.60 12.70 6.91
C PRO A 130 3.41 12.53 7.86
N GLU A 131 3.65 12.55 9.16
CA GLU A 131 2.60 12.29 10.16
C GLU A 131 1.35 13.17 9.98
N HIS A 132 1.53 14.45 9.69
CA HIS A 132 0.38 15.36 9.51
C HIS A 132 -0.48 14.99 8.29
N ASP A 133 0.16 14.55 7.17
CA ASP A 133 -0.54 14.09 5.98
C ASP A 133 -1.20 12.74 6.21
N LEU A 134 -0.54 11.84 6.94
CA LEU A 134 -1.10 10.55 7.34
C LEU A 134 -2.39 10.72 8.17
N ARG A 135 -2.37 11.63 9.16
CA ARG A 135 -3.55 11.94 9.99
C ARG A 135 -4.69 12.53 9.16
N ALA A 136 -4.38 13.46 8.27
CA ALA A 136 -5.36 14.06 7.36
C ALA A 136 -5.95 13.01 6.39
N MET A 137 -5.09 12.14 5.84
CA MET A 137 -5.49 11.06 4.95
C MET A 137 -6.43 10.07 5.66
N TYR A 138 -6.14 9.63 6.88
CA TYR A 138 -7.04 8.74 7.63
C TYR A 138 -8.38 9.40 7.97
N ALA A 139 -8.36 10.68 8.35
CA ALA A 139 -9.60 11.41 8.61
C ALA A 139 -10.50 11.50 7.34
N GLU A 140 -9.90 11.74 6.19
CA GLU A 140 -10.61 11.78 4.92
C GLU A 140 -11.07 10.37 4.48
N LEU A 141 -10.22 9.35 4.65
CA LEU A 141 -10.57 7.96 4.34
C LEU A 141 -11.81 7.51 5.12
N ALA A 142 -11.92 7.86 6.41
CA ALA A 142 -13.07 7.51 7.22
C ALA A 142 -14.39 8.05 6.67
N THR A 143 -14.35 9.12 5.85
CA THR A 143 -15.58 9.71 5.24
C THR A 143 -16.07 8.96 4.00
N VAL A 144 -15.25 8.13 3.39
CA VAL A 144 -15.56 7.40 2.15
C VAL A 144 -15.70 5.90 2.34
N LEU A 145 -15.35 5.39 3.50
CA LEU A 145 -15.69 4.03 3.93
C LEU A 145 -17.14 4.00 4.45
N GLY A 146 -17.82 2.88 4.19
CA GLY A 146 -19.15 2.64 4.76
C GLY A 146 -19.08 2.25 6.24
N PRO A 147 -20.23 2.19 6.93
CA PRO A 147 -20.32 1.65 8.28
C PRO A 147 -19.75 0.24 8.37
N GLY A 148 -18.90 -0.03 9.37
CA GLY A 148 -18.16 -1.28 9.48
C GLY A 148 -17.04 -1.44 8.45
N GLY A 149 -16.75 -0.41 7.66
CA GLY A 149 -15.71 -0.43 6.65
C GLY A 149 -14.32 -0.62 7.25
N LEU A 150 -13.44 -1.30 6.50
CA LEU A 150 -12.13 -1.74 6.95
C LEU A 150 -11.02 -0.90 6.34
N LEU A 151 -9.96 -0.64 7.11
CA LEU A 151 -8.64 -0.34 6.57
C LEU A 151 -7.71 -1.49 6.94
N LEU A 152 -6.95 -1.98 5.96
CA LEU A 152 -5.92 -3.01 6.10
C LEU A 152 -4.61 -2.44 5.56
N ASP A 153 -3.66 -2.17 6.45
CA ASP A 153 -2.36 -1.60 6.11
C ASP A 153 -1.23 -2.58 6.42
N GLY A 154 -0.60 -3.09 5.37
CA GLY A 154 0.51 -4.00 5.45
C GLY A 154 1.84 -3.29 5.28
N ASP A 155 2.59 -3.08 6.37
CA ASP A 155 3.84 -2.33 6.33
C ASP A 155 4.85 -2.78 7.40
N HIS A 156 6.04 -2.18 7.36
CA HIS A 156 6.98 -2.21 8.47
C HIS A 156 6.56 -1.20 9.54
N PHE A 157 6.05 -1.71 10.66
CA PHE A 157 5.68 -0.90 11.81
C PHE A 157 6.73 -1.06 12.90
N THR A 158 7.59 -0.08 13.06
CA THR A 158 8.69 -0.11 14.01
C THR A 158 8.22 0.22 15.43
N LEU A 159 9.02 -0.19 16.41
CA LEU A 159 8.86 0.22 17.80
C LEU A 159 9.58 1.55 18.04
N ASP A 160 9.03 2.40 18.91
CA ASP A 160 9.71 3.62 19.32
C ASP A 160 11.00 3.28 20.09
N VAL A 161 12.12 3.73 19.55
CA VAL A 161 13.45 3.53 20.16
C VAL A 161 13.58 4.20 21.52
N LYS A 162 12.87 5.33 21.76
CA LYS A 162 12.91 6.04 23.03
C LYS A 162 12.11 5.33 24.11
N GLU A 163 10.95 4.78 23.74
CA GLU A 163 10.07 4.08 24.69
C GLU A 163 10.50 2.62 24.91
N SER A 164 11.00 1.96 23.88
CA SER A 164 11.32 0.53 23.89
C SER A 164 12.69 0.22 23.28
N PRO A 165 13.79 0.79 23.79
CA PRO A 165 15.12 0.73 23.15
C PRO A 165 15.65 -0.71 23.02
N THR A 166 15.38 -1.58 23.98
CA THR A 166 15.83 -2.98 23.92
C THR A 166 15.04 -3.78 22.89
N LEU A 167 13.73 -3.61 22.86
CA LEU A 167 12.87 -4.33 21.90
C LEU A 167 13.15 -3.85 20.48
N ALA A 168 13.26 -2.56 20.24
CA ALA A 168 13.61 -2.00 18.93
C ALA A 168 14.96 -2.53 18.41
N ARG A 169 15.97 -2.60 19.29
CA ARG A 169 17.28 -3.19 18.94
C ARG A 169 17.18 -4.68 18.61
N LEU A 170 16.39 -5.44 19.38
CA LEU A 170 16.20 -6.89 19.14
C LEU A 170 15.47 -7.12 17.82
N ASP A 171 14.42 -6.36 17.54
CA ASP A 171 13.64 -6.44 16.31
C ASP A 171 14.53 -6.19 15.09
N LEU A 172 15.30 -5.11 15.09
CA LEU A 172 16.28 -4.82 14.04
C LEU A 172 17.30 -5.96 13.86
N ALA A 173 17.83 -6.49 14.98
CA ALA A 173 18.81 -7.56 14.91
C ALA A 173 18.22 -8.88 14.36
N LEU A 174 16.97 -9.19 14.69
CA LEU A 174 16.26 -10.36 14.15
C LEU A 174 16.00 -10.21 12.66
N ARG A 175 15.58 -9.03 12.20
CA ARG A 175 15.38 -8.73 10.79
C ARG A 175 16.68 -8.88 10.00
N GLN A 176 17.79 -8.32 10.48
CA GLN A 176 19.09 -8.45 9.82
C GLN A 176 19.57 -9.91 9.72
N ARG A 177 19.33 -10.72 10.78
CA ARG A 177 19.65 -12.14 10.73
C ARG A 177 18.78 -12.95 9.77
N GLU A 178 17.51 -12.59 9.67
CA GLU A 178 16.60 -13.22 8.71
C GLU A 178 17.01 -12.89 7.28
N ASP A 179 17.32 -11.65 6.99
CA ASP A 179 17.82 -11.18 5.70
C ASP A 179 19.10 -11.93 5.29
N GLN A 180 20.09 -12.03 6.20
CA GLN A 180 21.31 -12.80 5.95
C GLN A 180 21.07 -14.29 5.70
N ARG A 181 20.05 -14.89 6.34
CA ARG A 181 19.73 -16.31 6.11
C ARG A 181 19.06 -16.53 4.76
N ARG A 182 18.17 -15.61 4.36
CA ARG A 182 17.43 -15.73 3.10
C ARG A 182 18.26 -15.35 1.89
N PHE A 183 19.10 -14.33 2.04
CA PHE A 183 19.88 -13.74 0.96
C PHE A 183 21.39 -13.73 1.28
N PRO A 184 22.02 -14.90 1.46
CA PRO A 184 23.44 -14.98 1.84
C PRO A 184 24.38 -14.41 0.77
N ALA A 185 23.93 -14.32 -0.48
CA ALA A 185 24.67 -13.71 -1.61
C ALA A 185 24.28 -12.24 -1.86
N GLY A 186 23.42 -11.68 -1.01
CA GLY A 186 22.79 -10.36 -1.20
C GLY A 186 21.53 -10.43 -2.06
N HIS A 187 20.85 -9.30 -2.19
CA HIS A 187 19.65 -9.16 -3.00
C HIS A 187 19.99 -9.12 -4.50
N SER A 188 19.09 -9.61 -5.36
CA SER A 188 19.30 -9.66 -6.80
C SER A 188 19.28 -8.27 -7.43
N GLU A 189 18.41 -7.39 -6.94
CA GLU A 189 18.31 -6.01 -7.39
C GLU A 189 17.94 -5.10 -6.21
N SER A 190 18.69 -4.01 -6.03
CA SER A 190 18.33 -3.00 -5.01
C SER A 190 17.25 -2.05 -5.52
N TRP A 191 16.56 -1.38 -4.59
CA TRP A 191 15.64 -0.29 -4.90
C TRP A 191 16.26 0.76 -5.83
N SER A 192 17.46 1.24 -5.52
CA SER A 192 18.15 2.24 -6.35
C SER A 192 18.49 1.72 -7.74
N ALA A 193 18.95 0.46 -7.86
CA ALA A 193 19.27 -0.14 -9.14
C ALA A 193 18.04 -0.27 -10.06
N TRP A 194 16.89 -0.62 -9.50
CA TRP A 194 15.63 -0.64 -10.25
C TRP A 194 15.27 0.74 -10.81
N TRP A 195 15.36 1.80 -9.99
CA TRP A 195 15.07 3.18 -10.40
C TRP A 195 16.10 3.72 -11.40
N GLU A 196 17.38 3.38 -11.26
CA GLU A 196 18.41 3.73 -12.22
C GLU A 196 18.15 3.08 -13.58
N ALA A 197 17.75 1.81 -13.59
CA ALA A 197 17.37 1.11 -14.80
C ALA A 197 16.11 1.73 -15.45
N ALA A 198 15.09 2.07 -14.68
CA ALA A 198 13.89 2.75 -15.16
C ALA A 198 14.20 4.14 -15.75
N ALA A 199 15.11 4.89 -15.14
CA ALA A 199 15.56 6.18 -15.63
C ALA A 199 16.34 6.08 -16.95
N ALA A 200 17.06 4.99 -17.15
CA ALA A 200 17.82 4.72 -18.38
C ALA A 200 16.96 4.14 -19.52
N ASP A 201 15.78 3.60 -19.20
CA ASP A 201 14.88 3.01 -20.20
C ASP A 201 14.14 4.10 -21.00
N PRO A 202 14.22 4.08 -22.35
CA PRO A 202 13.54 5.08 -23.19
C PRO A 202 12.02 5.13 -23.04
N LEU A 203 11.38 4.03 -22.60
CA LEU A 203 9.93 3.94 -22.37
C LEU A 203 9.52 4.57 -21.03
N LEU A 204 10.39 4.49 -20.00
CA LEU A 204 10.09 4.93 -18.65
C LEU A 204 10.73 6.25 -18.25
N SER A 205 11.83 6.68 -18.90
CA SER A 205 12.60 7.89 -18.54
C SER A 205 11.76 9.15 -18.46
N GLY A 206 10.76 9.31 -19.34
CA GLY A 206 9.82 10.43 -19.30
C GLY A 206 8.92 10.42 -18.04
N HIS A 207 8.48 9.25 -17.61
CA HIS A 207 7.70 9.07 -16.38
C HIS A 207 8.57 9.28 -15.14
N VAL A 208 9.83 8.84 -15.15
CA VAL A 208 10.80 9.11 -14.08
C VAL A 208 11.05 10.62 -13.93
N ALA A 209 11.20 11.35 -15.05
CA ALA A 209 11.33 12.80 -15.02
C ALA A 209 10.08 13.49 -14.47
N GLU A 210 8.88 12.99 -14.78
CA GLU A 210 7.62 13.48 -14.22
C GLU A 210 7.54 13.21 -12.72
N ARG A 211 7.90 12.01 -12.26
CA ARG A 211 7.99 11.64 -10.84
C ARG A 211 8.85 12.63 -10.04
N ALA A 212 10.02 12.98 -10.60
CA ALA A 212 10.92 13.95 -9.97
C ALA A 212 10.30 15.36 -9.90
N ARG A 213 9.57 15.79 -10.95
CA ARG A 213 8.85 17.08 -10.93
C ARG A 213 7.75 17.13 -9.88
N ARG A 214 7.00 16.05 -9.71
CA ARG A 214 5.92 15.92 -8.71
C ARG A 214 6.45 15.81 -7.28
N ARG A 215 7.72 15.57 -7.09
CA ARG A 215 8.33 15.31 -5.79
C ARG A 215 7.60 14.21 -5.00
N VAL A 216 7.32 13.10 -5.65
CA VAL A 216 6.56 11.99 -5.06
C VAL A 216 7.20 11.50 -3.77
N ASP A 217 8.53 11.51 -3.69
CA ASP A 217 9.34 11.10 -2.53
C ASP A 217 9.73 12.26 -1.58
N ALA A 218 9.26 13.49 -1.81
CA ALA A 218 9.66 14.65 -0.99
C ALA A 218 9.13 14.66 0.45
N GLY A 219 8.32 13.70 0.84
CA GLY A 219 7.79 13.58 2.20
C GLY A 219 8.51 12.55 3.08
N HIS A 220 9.42 11.77 2.51
CA HIS A 220 10.06 10.67 3.25
C HIS A 220 11.30 11.15 4.03
N HIS A 221 11.08 11.77 5.19
CA HIS A 221 12.15 12.37 5.99
C HIS A 221 12.28 11.83 7.42
N GLY A 222 11.48 10.85 7.82
CA GLY A 222 11.51 10.40 9.20
C GLY A 222 10.99 8.99 9.43
N THR A 223 11.28 8.47 10.60
CA THR A 223 10.80 7.18 11.09
C THR A 223 9.43 7.28 11.77
N GLU A 224 8.89 8.49 11.90
CA GLU A 224 7.67 8.75 12.69
C GLU A 224 6.42 8.13 12.05
N SER A 225 6.30 8.21 10.73
CA SER A 225 5.19 7.61 10.00
C SER A 225 5.23 6.07 9.92
N THR A 226 6.32 5.46 10.33
CA THR A 226 6.46 3.98 10.39
C THR A 226 6.21 3.42 11.79
N GLN A 227 5.99 4.25 12.80
CA GLN A 227 5.71 3.78 14.15
C GLN A 227 4.27 3.30 14.29
N LEU A 228 4.10 2.08 14.79
CA LEU A 228 2.77 1.49 15.03
C LEU A 228 1.88 2.39 15.89
N ALA A 229 2.44 2.99 16.94
CA ALA A 229 1.70 3.86 17.85
C ALA A 229 1.09 5.07 17.13
N THR A 230 1.86 5.71 16.24
CA THR A 230 1.40 6.84 15.43
C THR A 230 0.20 6.47 14.56
N HIS A 231 0.25 5.32 13.89
CA HIS A 231 -0.87 4.83 13.08
C HIS A 231 -2.10 4.54 13.92
N VAL A 232 -1.94 3.84 15.06
CA VAL A 232 -3.04 3.51 15.97
C VAL A 232 -3.73 4.77 16.49
N GLU A 233 -2.95 5.75 16.97
CA GLU A 233 -3.50 7.02 17.46
C GLU A 233 -4.22 7.79 16.36
N ALA A 234 -3.64 7.89 15.17
CA ALA A 234 -4.22 8.60 14.04
C ALA A 234 -5.54 7.97 13.58
N LEU A 235 -5.62 6.64 13.55
CA LEU A 235 -6.83 5.90 13.19
C LEU A 235 -7.94 6.08 14.23
N ILE A 236 -7.63 5.99 15.52
CA ILE A 236 -8.59 6.27 16.59
C ILE A 236 -9.13 7.71 16.48
N GLN A 237 -8.24 8.69 16.25
CA GLN A 237 -8.64 10.09 16.07
C GLN A 237 -9.48 10.31 14.81
N ALA A 238 -9.27 9.53 13.76
CA ALA A 238 -10.07 9.55 12.54
C ALA A 238 -11.45 8.90 12.71
N GLY A 239 -11.73 8.25 13.86
CA GLY A 239 -13.05 7.69 14.19
C GLY A 239 -13.15 6.18 13.99
N PHE A 240 -12.04 5.46 13.75
CA PHE A 240 -12.06 4.00 13.77
C PHE A 240 -12.27 3.49 15.19
N ALA A 241 -13.20 2.55 15.36
CA ALA A 241 -13.61 2.03 16.66
C ALA A 241 -12.69 0.91 17.16
N GLU A 242 -12.14 0.14 16.25
CA GLU A 242 -11.25 -0.97 16.55
C GLU A 242 -9.97 -0.81 15.72
N VAL A 243 -8.80 -0.98 16.36
CA VAL A 243 -7.50 -0.94 15.68
C VAL A 243 -6.62 -2.03 16.28
N GLY A 244 -6.07 -2.91 15.44
CA GLY A 244 -5.24 -4.01 15.91
C GLY A 244 -4.45 -4.69 14.79
N THR A 245 -3.48 -5.51 15.17
CA THR A 245 -2.66 -6.29 14.23
C THR A 245 -3.30 -7.66 14.01
N LEU A 246 -3.57 -8.03 12.75
CA LEU A 246 -4.11 -9.33 12.37
C LEU A 246 -3.03 -10.35 12.02
N TRP A 247 -1.94 -9.91 11.41
CA TRP A 247 -0.81 -10.75 11.03
C TRP A 247 0.50 -10.02 11.33
N GLN A 248 1.52 -10.78 11.77
CA GLN A 248 2.81 -10.19 12.09
C GLN A 248 3.95 -11.19 11.89
N ARG A 249 5.05 -10.70 11.33
CA ARG A 249 6.36 -11.35 11.35
C ARG A 249 7.46 -10.31 11.52
N GLY A 250 8.02 -10.25 12.74
CA GLY A 250 8.91 -9.15 13.12
C GLY A 250 8.18 -7.81 13.10
N ASP A 251 8.78 -6.82 12.45
CA ASP A 251 8.19 -5.50 12.20
C ASP A 251 7.24 -5.46 10.99
N ASN A 252 7.26 -6.50 10.13
CA ASN A 252 6.29 -6.65 9.05
C ASN A 252 4.94 -7.06 9.63
N ARG A 253 3.94 -6.17 9.54
CA ARG A 253 2.62 -6.34 10.16
C ARG A 253 1.51 -6.00 9.18
N LEU A 254 0.35 -6.62 9.43
CA LEU A 254 -0.92 -6.21 8.87
C LEU A 254 -1.75 -5.55 9.95
N LEU A 255 -1.81 -4.22 9.93
CA LEU A 255 -2.67 -3.42 10.78
C LEU A 255 -4.07 -3.39 10.20
N CYS A 256 -5.08 -3.65 11.02
CA CYS A 256 -6.49 -3.54 10.68
C CYS A 256 -7.15 -2.46 11.53
N ALA A 257 -7.97 -1.64 10.90
CA ALA A 257 -8.84 -0.70 11.58
C ALA A 257 -10.27 -0.80 11.04
N VAL A 258 -11.27 -0.70 11.93
CA VAL A 258 -12.68 -0.90 11.60
C VAL A 258 -13.47 0.33 12.00
N LEU A 259 -14.24 0.90 11.07
CA LEU A 259 -15.21 1.95 11.40
C LEU A 259 -16.39 1.37 12.22
N PRO A 260 -17.05 2.20 13.06
CA PRO A 260 -18.27 1.77 13.75
C PRO A 260 -19.29 1.23 12.74
N ALA A 261 -19.87 0.08 13.05
CA ALA A 261 -21.05 -0.38 12.34
C ALA A 261 -22.24 0.51 12.74
N GLU A 262 -23.15 0.81 11.82
CA GLU A 262 -24.45 1.37 12.23
C GLU A 262 -25.17 0.30 13.05
N TYR A 263 -25.30 0.54 14.35
CA TYR A 263 -26.23 -0.27 15.13
C TYR A 263 -27.66 0.09 14.68
N PRO A 264 -28.49 -0.90 14.32
CA PRO A 264 -29.89 -0.62 14.09
C PRO A 264 -30.41 0.06 15.37
N SER A 265 -30.93 1.28 15.22
CA SER A 265 -31.60 2.00 16.31
C SER A 265 -32.65 1.07 16.94
N ARG A 266 -32.46 0.73 18.22
CA ARG A 266 -33.40 -0.07 19.00
C ARG A 266 -34.73 0.64 19.10
#